data_dc8e6686b3cfc8fee0192672d7151d7e
#
_entry.id   dc8e6686b3cfc8fee0192672d7151d7e
#
_cell.length_a   1.000
_cell.length_b   1.000
_cell.length_c   1.000
_cell.angle_alpha   90.00
_cell.angle_beta   90.00
_cell.angle_gamma   90.00
#
_symmetry.space_group_name_H-M   'P 1'
#
loop_
_entity.id
_entity.type
_entity.pdbx_description
1 polymer ?
#
loop_
_entity_poly.entity_id
_entity_poly.type
_entity_poly.pdbx_seq_one_letter_code
_entity_poly.pdbx_strand_id
1 'polypeptide(L)' 'MPRKIQATITQDLYDHVEAVKEYGGYGSISEVVNKALEKLVNEHTDNEIYKYNLQKVRDGRNEVTE' A
#
# COMPACT_ATOMS: atom_id res chain seq x y z
N MET A 1 10.22 -4.57 -10.19
CA MET A 1 9.54 -3.59 -11.06
C MET A 1 8.42 -2.87 -10.33
N PRO A 2 8.29 -1.56 -10.55
CA PRO A 2 7.18 -0.84 -9.95
C PRO A 2 5.85 -1.34 -10.47
N ARG A 3 4.86 -1.36 -9.61
CA ARG A 3 3.50 -1.79 -9.97
C ARG A 3 2.55 -0.65 -9.65
N LYS A 4 1.51 -0.53 -10.45
CA LYS A 4 0.51 0.50 -10.25
C LYS A 4 -0.69 -0.09 -9.55
N ILE A 5 -1.23 0.62 -8.57
CA ILE A 5 -2.43 0.23 -7.85
C ILE A 5 -3.50 1.29 -8.11
N GLN A 6 -4.71 0.85 -8.41
CA GLN A 6 -5.85 1.74 -8.55
C GLN A 6 -6.90 1.37 -7.53
N ALA A 7 -7.51 2.37 -6.91
CA ALA A 7 -8.53 2.15 -5.91
C ALA A 7 -9.50 3.31 -5.91
N THR A 8 -10.76 3.02 -5.60
CA THR A 8 -11.78 4.04 -5.44
C THR A 8 -11.95 4.30 -3.95
N ILE A 9 -11.86 5.55 -3.55
CA ILE A 9 -12.01 5.93 -2.14
C ILE A 9 -13.13 6.96 -2.03
N THR A 10 -13.63 7.12 -0.80
CA THR A 10 -14.67 8.12 -0.56
C THR A 10 -14.09 9.52 -0.64
N GLN A 11 -14.96 10.50 -0.88
CA GLN A 11 -14.53 11.89 -0.90
C GLN A 11 -13.94 12.30 0.45
N ASP A 12 -14.56 11.83 1.53
CA ASP A 12 -14.06 12.14 2.87
C ASP A 12 -12.62 11.65 3.07
N LEU A 13 -12.35 10.42 2.66
CA LEU A 13 -11.02 9.86 2.77
C LEU A 13 -10.03 10.62 1.88
N TYR A 14 -10.48 11.01 0.70
CA TYR A 14 -9.63 11.79 -0.19
C TYR A 14 -9.25 13.12 0.45
N ASP A 15 -10.21 13.78 1.11
CA ASP A 15 -9.92 15.03 1.79
C ASP A 15 -8.88 14.84 2.88
N HIS A 16 -8.96 13.75 3.61
CA HIS A 16 -7.98 13.43 4.63
C HIS A 16 -6.59 13.18 4.02
N VAL A 17 -6.55 12.53 2.88
CA VAL A 17 -5.28 12.27 2.19
C VAL A 17 -4.63 13.59 1.80
N GLU A 18 -5.41 14.52 1.26
CA GLU A 18 -4.87 15.82 0.89
C GLU A 18 -4.41 16.61 2.11
N ALA A 19 -5.16 16.50 3.21
CA ALA A 19 -4.77 17.16 4.45
C ALA A 19 -3.43 16.62 4.97
N VAL A 20 -3.26 15.32 4.91
CA VAL A 20 -2.01 14.69 5.34
C VAL A 20 -0.86 15.15 4.44
N LYS A 21 -1.12 15.24 3.14
CA LYS A 21 -0.09 15.70 2.20
C LYS A 21 0.41 17.10 2.58
N GLU A 22 -0.53 18.01 2.83
CA GLU A 22 -0.17 19.39 3.20
C GLU A 22 0.51 19.45 4.56
N TYR A 23 -0.07 18.75 5.54
CA TYR A 23 0.43 18.77 6.89
C TYR A 23 1.84 18.18 6.98
N GLY A 24 2.07 17.07 6.26
CA GLY A 24 3.33 16.36 6.32
C GLY A 24 4.38 16.84 5.34
N GLY A 25 4.03 17.78 4.46
CA GLY A 25 4.98 18.30 3.48
C GLY A 25 5.33 17.31 2.39
N TYR A 26 4.43 16.40 2.08
CA TYR A 26 4.67 15.43 1.01
C TYR A 26 4.57 16.10 -0.36
N GLY A 27 5.35 15.59 -1.30
CA GLY A 27 5.40 16.20 -2.63
C GLY A 27 4.23 15.84 -3.52
N SER A 28 3.54 14.74 -3.26
CA SER A 28 2.44 14.30 -4.11
C SER A 28 1.53 13.35 -3.34
N ILE A 29 0.34 13.13 -3.89
CA ILE A 29 -0.61 12.16 -3.34
C ILE A 29 -0.01 10.75 -3.38
N SER A 30 0.69 10.42 -4.45
CA SER A 30 1.34 9.11 -4.56
C SER A 30 2.31 8.86 -3.43
N GLU A 31 3.04 9.89 -3.02
CA GLU A 31 3.99 9.76 -1.93
C GLU A 31 3.28 9.47 -0.61
N VAL A 32 2.15 10.15 -0.36
CA VAL A 32 1.34 9.90 0.82
C VAL A 32 0.84 8.45 0.83
N VAL A 33 0.32 8.00 -0.30
CA VAL A 33 -0.22 6.64 -0.42
C VAL A 33 0.88 5.61 -0.20
N ASN A 34 2.05 5.80 -0.79
CA ASN A 34 3.17 4.88 -0.61
C ASN A 34 3.59 4.79 0.85
N LYS A 35 3.67 5.93 1.52
CA LYS A 35 4.05 5.94 2.94
C LYS A 35 3.01 5.24 3.79
N ALA A 36 1.73 5.46 3.50
CA ALA A 36 0.65 4.80 4.23
C ALA A 36 0.71 3.29 4.06
N LEU A 37 0.94 2.84 2.82
CA LEU A 37 1.01 1.41 2.54
C LEU A 37 2.23 0.77 3.21
N GLU A 38 3.37 1.45 3.19
CA GLU A 38 4.56 0.96 3.86
C GLU A 38 4.32 0.81 5.35
N LYS A 39 3.66 1.79 5.95
CA LYS A 39 3.38 1.75 7.38
C LYS A 39 2.46 0.58 7.70
N LEU A 40 1.41 0.40 6.91
CA LEU A 40 0.47 -0.69 7.12
C LEU A 40 1.16 -2.05 7.00
N VAL A 41 1.99 -2.20 5.98
CA VAL A 41 2.74 -3.43 5.78
C VAL A 41 3.66 -3.69 6.96
N ASN A 42 4.37 -2.65 7.42
CA ASN A 42 5.33 -2.81 8.52
C ASN A 42 4.65 -3.23 9.82
N GLU A 43 3.38 -2.85 10.00
CA GLU A 43 2.63 -3.26 11.19
C GLU A 43 2.38 -4.76 11.23
N HIS A 44 2.46 -5.43 10.10
CA HIS A 44 2.10 -6.85 9.99
C HIS A 44 3.27 -7.76 9.65
N THR A 45 4.47 -7.22 9.43
CA THR A 45 5.59 -8.02 8.96
C THR A 45 6.02 -9.14 9.92
N ASP A 46 5.74 -8.98 11.20
CA ASP A 46 6.09 -10.00 12.20
C ASP A 46 5.00 -11.05 12.40
N ASN A 47 3.85 -10.87 11.75
CA ASN A 47 2.74 -11.79 11.91
C ASN A 47 2.92 -13.03 11.03
N GLU A 48 2.86 -14.21 11.63
CA GLU A 48 3.10 -15.47 10.90
C GLU A 48 2.03 -15.73 9.85
N ILE A 49 0.78 -15.41 10.15
CA ILE A 49 -0.30 -15.60 9.19
C ILE A 49 -0.09 -14.69 7.99
N TYR A 50 0.34 -13.47 8.24
CA TYR A 50 0.65 -12.52 7.17
C TYR A 50 1.77 -13.06 6.28
N LYS A 51 2.85 -13.57 6.89
CA LYS A 51 3.97 -14.12 6.13
C LYS A 51 3.54 -15.28 5.26
N TYR A 52 2.67 -16.12 5.77
CA TYR A 52 2.13 -17.24 5.00
C TYR A 52 1.35 -16.73 3.80
N ASN A 53 0.49 -15.74 4.00
CA ASN A 53 -0.29 -15.18 2.91
C ASN A 53 0.59 -14.50 1.87
N LEU A 54 1.63 -13.81 2.31
CA LEU A 54 2.56 -13.16 1.39
C LEU A 54 3.25 -14.20 0.50
N GLN A 55 3.66 -15.32 1.10
CA GLN A 55 4.31 -16.39 0.35
C GLN A 55 3.36 -16.96 -0.70
N LYS A 56 2.09 -17.15 -0.32
CA LYS A 56 1.07 -17.64 -1.25
C LYS A 56 0.90 -16.70 -2.44
N VAL A 57 0.87 -15.40 -2.19
CA VAL A 57 0.72 -14.42 -3.26
C VAL A 57 1.90 -14.49 -4.22
N ARG A 58 3.09 -14.59 -3.67
CA ARG A 58 4.31 -14.65 -4.50
C ARG A 58 4.37 -15.94 -5.31
N ASP A 59 3.96 -17.04 -4.70
CA ASP A 59 3.93 -18.33 -5.40
C ASP A 59 2.91 -18.31 -6.54
N GLY A 60 1.74 -17.74 -6.28
CA GLY A 60 0.72 -17.65 -7.31
C GLY A 60 1.15 -16.78 -8.47
N ARG A 61 1.85 -15.69 -8.17
CA ARG A 61 2.35 -14.81 -9.22
C ARG A 61 3.40 -15.51 -10.08
N ASN A 62 4.26 -16.30 -9.45
CA ASN A 62 5.27 -17.06 -10.17
C ASN A 62 4.63 -18.05 -11.11
N GLU A 63 3.56 -18.69 -10.68
CA GLU A 63 2.83 -19.61 -11.52
C GLU A 63 2.21 -18.91 -12.72
N VAL A 64 1.68 -17.72 -12.51
CA VAL A 64 1.00 -16.97 -13.57
C VAL A 64 1.97 -16.48 -14.63
N THR A 65 3.19 -16.17 -14.25
CA THR A 65 4.17 -15.65 -15.20
C THR A 65 4.73 -16.72 -16.11
N GLU A 66 4.38 -17.93 -15.88
CA GLU A 66 4.74 -19.01 -16.78
C GLU A 66 4.07 -18.83 -18.14
#